data_0e32ba78a1b6382f73b964b934acc00c
#
_entry.id   0e32ba78a1b6382f73b964b934acc00c
#
_cell.length_a   1.000
_cell.length_b   1.000
_cell.length_c   1.000
_cell.angle_alpha   90.00
_cell.angle_beta   90.00
_cell.angle_gamma   90.00
#
_symmetry.space_group_name_H-M   'P 1'
#
loop_
_entity.id
_entity.type
_entity.pdbx_description
1 polymer ?
#
loop_
_entity_poly.entity_id
_entity_poly.type
_entity_poly.pdbx_seq_one_letter_code
_entity_poly.pdbx_strand_id
1 'polypeptide(L)'
;MDRAQKAESIETLKGVFTDAGAVVVTHNLGLTVAEMEDLRGRLRTAGGAFKVVKNRLALKALDAAEGSEHHALFKGPVGIAFAPDAVTAAKVTAEYAKGNDKFVVLGGFMGDKILDAKGVEILSKLPSLDQIRASFLGLLNTPATRIAGVVQAPAAQLARVFNAYATKDAA
;
A
#
# COMPACT_ATOMS: atom_id res chain seq x y z
N MET A 1 28.89 -14.87 -6.85
CA MET A 1 27.67 -15.71 -6.80
C MET A 1 27.85 -16.87 -7.73
N ASP A 2 27.79 -18.06 -7.19
CA ASP A 2 27.88 -19.30 -7.95
C ASP A 2 26.57 -19.61 -8.67
N ARG A 3 26.61 -20.59 -9.60
CA ARG A 3 25.41 -20.96 -10.39
C ARG A 3 24.29 -21.49 -9.49
N ALA A 4 24.60 -22.21 -8.44
CA ALA A 4 23.63 -22.73 -7.46
C ALA A 4 22.95 -21.57 -6.70
N GLN A 5 23.71 -20.60 -6.19
CA GLN A 5 23.19 -19.42 -5.50
C GLN A 5 22.29 -18.55 -6.38
N LYS A 6 22.57 -18.49 -7.69
CA LYS A 6 21.69 -17.78 -8.63
C LYS A 6 20.36 -18.52 -8.84
N ALA A 7 20.39 -19.85 -8.92
CA ALA A 7 19.18 -20.66 -9.05
C ALA A 7 18.30 -20.53 -7.80
N GLU A 8 18.89 -20.64 -6.61
CA GLU A 8 18.21 -20.44 -5.33
C GLU A 8 17.60 -19.04 -5.20
N SER A 9 18.35 -18.00 -5.65
CA SER A 9 17.85 -16.62 -5.65
C SER A 9 16.64 -16.44 -6.59
N ILE A 10 16.63 -17.09 -7.74
CA ILE A 10 15.50 -17.06 -8.69
C ILE A 10 14.29 -17.76 -8.09
N GLU A 11 14.49 -18.92 -7.45
CA GLU A 11 13.42 -19.68 -6.82
C GLU A 11 12.79 -18.90 -5.65
N THR A 12 13.63 -18.28 -4.81
CA THR A 12 13.16 -17.38 -3.75
C THR A 12 12.36 -16.19 -4.31
N LEU A 13 12.79 -15.59 -5.41
CA LEU A 13 12.09 -14.47 -6.04
C LEU A 13 10.77 -14.90 -6.67
N LYS A 14 10.72 -16.10 -7.27
CA LYS A 14 9.46 -16.66 -7.77
C LYS A 14 8.43 -16.83 -6.65
N GLY A 15 8.84 -17.41 -5.51
CA GLY A 15 7.97 -17.52 -4.34
C GLY A 15 7.45 -16.16 -3.89
N VAL A 16 8.34 -15.15 -3.79
CA VAL A 16 7.94 -13.78 -3.43
C VAL A 16 6.94 -13.18 -4.42
N PHE A 17 7.12 -13.38 -5.71
CA PHE A 17 6.21 -12.84 -6.74
C PHE A 17 4.86 -13.57 -6.77
N THR A 18 4.82 -14.84 -6.40
CA THR A 18 3.58 -15.63 -6.33
C THR A 18 2.77 -15.29 -5.06
N ASP A 19 3.46 -15.09 -3.93
CA ASP A 19 2.82 -14.87 -2.64
C ASP A 19 2.45 -13.38 -2.41
N ALA A 20 3.08 -12.46 -3.14
CA ALA A 20 2.83 -11.02 -2.99
C ALA A 20 1.54 -10.60 -3.70
N GLY A 21 0.66 -9.90 -2.99
CA GLY A 21 -0.53 -9.26 -3.57
C GLY A 21 -0.20 -8.15 -4.56
N ALA A 22 0.89 -7.41 -4.32
CA ALA A 22 1.50 -6.48 -5.28
C ALA A 22 3.00 -6.33 -5.02
N VAL A 23 3.74 -6.03 -6.07
CA VAL A 23 5.16 -5.73 -6.04
C VAL A 23 5.38 -4.34 -6.62
N VAL A 24 6.00 -3.47 -5.83
CA VAL A 24 6.36 -2.11 -6.24
C VAL A 24 7.84 -2.06 -6.57
N VAL A 25 8.14 -1.57 -7.76
CA VAL A 25 9.50 -1.43 -8.30
C VAL A 25 9.96 0.02 -8.10
N THR A 26 11.12 0.18 -7.48
CA THR A 26 11.64 1.48 -7.08
C THR A 26 13.09 1.66 -7.49
N HIS A 27 13.50 2.88 -7.76
CA HIS A 27 14.91 3.26 -7.92
C HIS A 27 15.49 3.77 -6.60
N ASN A 28 16.69 3.31 -6.28
CA ASN A 28 17.46 3.75 -5.12
C ASN A 28 18.67 4.57 -5.60
N LEU A 29 18.52 5.89 -5.64
CA LEU A 29 19.54 6.81 -6.14
C LEU A 29 20.47 7.28 -5.00
N GLY A 30 21.17 6.34 -4.35
CA GLY A 30 22.13 6.65 -3.29
C GLY A 30 21.52 6.90 -1.91
N LEU A 31 20.57 6.05 -1.51
CA LEU A 31 20.07 6.00 -0.13
C LEU A 31 21.19 5.61 0.83
N THR A 32 21.26 6.28 1.97
CA THR A 32 22.16 5.91 3.07
C THR A 32 21.69 4.61 3.75
N VAL A 33 22.57 3.99 4.53
CA VAL A 33 22.24 2.75 5.27
C VAL A 33 21.10 3.02 6.25
N ALA A 34 21.12 4.15 6.97
CA ALA A 34 20.07 4.51 7.91
C ALA A 34 18.71 4.72 7.22
N GLU A 35 18.67 5.38 6.06
CA GLU A 35 17.47 5.56 5.26
C GLU A 35 16.92 4.22 4.76
N MET A 36 17.79 3.30 4.38
CA MET A 36 17.39 1.96 3.95
C MET A 36 16.83 1.11 5.10
N GLU A 37 17.40 1.23 6.29
CA GLU A 37 16.91 0.56 7.50
C GLU A 37 15.55 1.10 7.94
N ASP A 38 15.36 2.42 7.90
CA ASP A 38 14.07 3.05 8.18
C ASP A 38 12.97 2.56 7.22
N LEU A 39 13.26 2.53 5.91
CA LEU A 39 12.34 2.00 4.92
C LEU A 39 11.96 0.54 5.19
N ARG A 40 12.96 -0.30 5.48
CA ARG A 40 12.73 -1.71 5.85
C ARG A 40 11.93 -1.84 7.14
N GLY A 41 12.20 -1.00 8.14
CA GLY A 41 11.46 -0.94 9.40
C GLY A 41 9.99 -0.64 9.18
N ARG A 42 9.68 0.42 8.42
CA ARG A 42 8.30 0.81 8.08
C ARG A 42 7.56 -0.28 7.31
N LEU A 43 8.21 -0.90 6.31
CA LEU A 43 7.61 -2.00 5.57
C LEU A 43 7.35 -3.23 6.43
N ARG A 44 8.28 -3.60 7.32
CA ARG A 44 8.09 -4.72 8.28
C ARG A 44 6.92 -4.47 9.23
N THR A 45 6.82 -3.26 9.76
CA THR A 45 5.70 -2.87 10.64
C THR A 45 4.36 -2.98 9.91
N ALA A 46 4.35 -2.70 8.62
CA ALA A 46 3.18 -2.81 7.77
C ALA A 46 2.95 -4.23 7.19
N GLY A 47 3.76 -5.24 7.59
CA GLY A 47 3.64 -6.61 7.11
C GLY A 47 4.25 -6.87 5.72
N GLY A 48 4.99 -5.92 5.17
CA GLY A 48 5.73 -6.05 3.91
C GLY A 48 7.23 -6.24 4.09
N ALA A 49 7.94 -6.35 2.97
CA ALA A 49 9.39 -6.42 2.97
C ALA A 49 9.99 -5.65 1.78
N PHE A 50 11.27 -5.24 1.94
CA PHE A 50 12.04 -4.57 0.91
C PHE A 50 13.31 -5.35 0.60
N LYS A 51 13.55 -5.63 -0.68
CA LYS A 51 14.72 -6.37 -1.16
C LYS A 51 15.33 -5.68 -2.37
N VAL A 52 16.65 -5.43 -2.32
CA VAL A 52 17.40 -5.01 -3.50
C VAL A 52 17.72 -6.24 -4.32
N VAL A 53 17.43 -6.21 -5.60
CA VAL A 53 17.54 -7.37 -6.48
C VAL A 53 18.46 -7.09 -7.66
N LYS A 54 19.08 -8.14 -8.18
CA LYS A 54 19.79 -8.08 -9.46
C LYS A 54 18.79 -8.17 -10.59
N ASN A 55 18.67 -7.12 -11.41
CA ASN A 55 17.67 -7.01 -12.48
C ASN A 55 17.57 -8.27 -13.36
N ARG A 56 18.71 -8.83 -13.78
CA ARG A 56 18.74 -10.06 -14.60
C ARG A 56 18.14 -11.28 -13.91
N LEU A 57 18.23 -11.38 -12.57
CA LEU A 57 17.65 -12.50 -11.83
C LEU A 57 16.15 -12.27 -11.61
N ALA A 58 15.75 -11.04 -11.33
CA ALA A 58 14.34 -10.67 -11.22
C ALA A 58 13.58 -10.91 -12.53
N LEU A 59 14.15 -10.49 -13.67
CA LEU A 59 13.57 -10.74 -14.98
C LEU A 59 13.41 -12.25 -15.27
N LYS A 60 14.45 -13.05 -14.98
CA LYS A 60 14.34 -14.52 -15.16
C LYS A 60 13.30 -15.16 -14.25
N ALA A 61 13.05 -14.58 -13.08
CA ALA A 61 12.01 -15.05 -12.18
C ALA A 61 10.61 -14.68 -12.72
N LEU A 62 10.46 -13.49 -13.32
CA LEU A 62 9.24 -12.99 -13.95
C LEU A 62 8.96 -13.62 -15.32
N ASP A 63 9.98 -13.78 -16.20
CA ASP A 63 9.83 -14.42 -17.51
C ASP A 63 9.36 -15.89 -17.41
N ALA A 64 9.64 -16.52 -16.28
CA ALA A 64 9.14 -17.85 -16.00
C ALA A 64 7.66 -17.86 -15.53
N ALA A 65 7.14 -16.70 -15.11
CA ALA A 65 5.78 -16.53 -14.66
C ALA A 65 4.90 -15.87 -15.74
N GLU A 66 5.32 -14.72 -16.31
CA GLU A 66 4.53 -14.00 -17.35
C GLU A 66 5.33 -12.87 -18.03
N GLY A 67 5.43 -12.92 -19.35
CA GLY A 67 5.56 -11.84 -20.32
C GLY A 67 6.71 -10.83 -20.27
N SER A 68 7.13 -10.39 -21.43
CA SER A 68 8.27 -9.48 -21.69
C SER A 68 8.05 -8.00 -21.33
N GLU A 69 6.86 -7.60 -20.91
CA GLU A 69 6.51 -6.19 -20.67
C GLU A 69 7.13 -5.61 -19.39
N HIS A 70 7.48 -6.47 -18.43
CA HIS A 70 8.11 -6.07 -17.17
C HIS A 70 9.56 -5.57 -17.33
N HIS A 71 10.21 -5.85 -18.48
CA HIS A 71 11.60 -5.47 -18.73
C HIS A 71 11.86 -3.96 -18.66
N ALA A 72 10.86 -3.15 -18.96
CA ALA A 72 10.98 -1.69 -18.93
C ALA A 72 11.21 -1.14 -17.52
N LEU A 73 10.65 -1.81 -16.49
CA LEU A 73 10.71 -1.39 -15.09
C LEU A 73 12.05 -1.76 -14.41
N PHE A 74 12.77 -2.77 -14.92
CA PHE A 74 14.00 -3.27 -14.30
C PHE A 74 15.27 -2.67 -14.95
N LYS A 75 15.35 -1.33 -15.05
CA LYS A 75 16.54 -0.60 -15.50
C LYS A 75 17.14 0.17 -14.32
N GLY A 76 18.47 0.16 -14.19
CA GLY A 76 19.19 0.91 -13.14
C GLY A 76 19.25 0.22 -11.77
N PRO A 77 19.46 0.98 -10.67
CA PRO A 77 19.56 0.45 -9.31
C PRO A 77 18.16 0.17 -8.74
N VAL A 78 17.65 -1.03 -8.94
CA VAL A 78 16.28 -1.42 -8.62
C VAL A 78 16.19 -2.09 -7.26
N GLY A 79 15.21 -1.66 -6.48
CA GLY A 79 14.68 -2.35 -5.31
C GLY A 79 13.21 -2.72 -5.50
N ILE A 80 12.82 -3.81 -4.89
CA ILE A 80 11.42 -4.26 -4.86
C ILE A 80 10.87 -4.19 -3.45
N ALA A 81 9.72 -3.57 -3.31
CA ALA A 81 8.90 -3.62 -2.11
C ALA A 81 7.70 -4.55 -2.39
N PHE A 82 7.44 -5.46 -1.51
CA PHE A 82 6.35 -6.42 -1.65
C PHE A 82 5.65 -6.63 -0.32
N ALA A 83 4.36 -6.91 -0.38
CA ALA A 83 3.53 -7.25 0.77
C ALA A 83 2.41 -8.21 0.33
N PRO A 84 1.85 -8.99 1.25
CA PRO A 84 0.68 -9.82 0.97
C PRO A 84 -0.54 -8.96 0.60
N ASP A 85 -0.64 -7.73 1.15
CA ASP A 85 -1.65 -6.77 0.77
C ASP A 85 -1.10 -5.75 -0.24
N ALA A 86 -1.77 -5.66 -1.40
CA ALA A 86 -1.36 -4.81 -2.52
C ALA A 86 -1.28 -3.32 -2.14
N VAL A 87 -2.20 -2.85 -1.29
CA VAL A 87 -2.29 -1.43 -0.90
C VAL A 87 -1.16 -1.05 0.05
N THR A 88 -0.80 -1.95 0.96
CA THR A 88 0.20 -1.69 2.00
C THR A 88 1.57 -1.39 1.43
N ALA A 89 2.05 -2.19 0.47
CA ALA A 89 3.34 -1.96 -0.20
C ALA A 89 3.35 -0.62 -0.93
N ALA A 90 2.28 -0.30 -1.69
CA ALA A 90 2.16 0.94 -2.43
C ALA A 90 2.08 2.17 -1.51
N LYS A 91 1.35 2.08 -0.39
CA LYS A 91 1.18 3.18 0.56
C LYS A 91 2.49 3.57 1.23
N VAL A 92 3.21 2.59 1.79
CA VAL A 92 4.49 2.85 2.48
C VAL A 92 5.55 3.37 1.50
N THR A 93 5.64 2.79 0.29
CA THR A 93 6.61 3.24 -0.72
C THR A 93 6.29 4.63 -1.26
N ALA A 94 5.01 4.96 -1.52
CA ALA A 94 4.61 6.29 -1.98
C ALA A 94 4.78 7.37 -0.89
N GLU A 95 4.52 7.03 0.37
CA GLU A 95 4.75 7.93 1.50
C GLU A 95 6.24 8.20 1.70
N TYR A 96 7.07 7.16 1.62
CA TYR A 96 8.51 7.30 1.72
C TYR A 96 9.13 8.10 0.57
N ALA A 97 8.63 7.91 -0.66
CA ALA A 97 9.05 8.67 -1.84
C ALA A 97 8.76 10.17 -1.73
N LYS A 98 7.69 10.57 -1.04
CA LYS A 98 7.41 12.00 -0.79
C LYS A 98 8.40 12.66 0.16
N GLY A 99 9.02 11.89 1.03
CA GLY A 99 9.99 12.39 2.01
C GLY A 99 11.46 12.32 1.55
N ASN A 100 11.75 11.59 0.47
CA ASN A 100 13.12 11.33 0.01
C ASN A 100 13.24 11.38 -1.51
N ASP A 101 13.86 12.44 -2.02
CA ASP A 101 14.08 12.62 -3.48
C ASP A 101 14.97 11.55 -4.12
N LYS A 102 15.76 10.81 -3.30
CA LYS A 102 16.62 9.73 -3.77
C LYS A 102 15.88 8.42 -4.01
N PHE A 103 14.62 8.34 -3.61
CA PHE A 103 13.78 7.16 -3.74
C PHE A 103 12.65 7.45 -4.73
N VAL A 104 12.72 6.84 -5.89
CA VAL A 104 11.76 7.07 -6.98
C VAL A 104 10.97 5.80 -7.24
N VAL A 105 9.65 5.90 -7.22
CA VAL A 105 8.76 4.81 -7.63
C VAL A 105 8.66 4.79 -9.14
N LEU A 106 9.06 3.70 -9.77
CA LEU A 106 8.96 3.50 -11.22
C LEU A 106 7.59 3.01 -11.64
N GLY A 107 7.06 2.09 -10.85
CA GLY A 107 5.81 1.40 -11.10
C GLY A 107 5.71 0.16 -10.25
N GLY A 108 4.88 -0.77 -10.66
CA GLY A 108 4.72 -2.04 -9.98
C GLY A 108 3.92 -3.02 -10.81
N PHE A 109 3.64 -4.16 -10.25
CA PHE A 109 2.74 -5.12 -10.85
C PHE A 109 1.89 -5.80 -9.76
N MET A 110 0.70 -6.18 -10.13
CA MET A 110 -0.29 -6.85 -9.29
C MET A 110 -0.88 -8.01 -10.10
N GLY A 111 -0.39 -9.23 -9.86
CA GLY A 111 -0.63 -10.35 -10.77
C GLY A 111 -0.15 -9.97 -12.17
N ASP A 112 -1.02 -10.11 -13.18
CA ASP A 112 -0.71 -9.88 -14.59
C ASP A 112 -0.72 -8.40 -15.01
N LYS A 113 -1.16 -7.50 -14.13
CA LYS A 113 -1.32 -6.08 -14.47
C LYS A 113 -0.10 -5.27 -14.08
N ILE A 114 0.48 -4.60 -15.08
CA ILE A 114 1.54 -3.62 -14.89
C ILE A 114 0.91 -2.29 -14.48
N LEU A 115 1.50 -1.67 -13.47
CA LEU A 115 1.10 -0.38 -12.94
C LEU A 115 2.22 0.63 -13.16
N ASP A 116 1.90 1.73 -13.81
CA ASP A 116 2.78 2.89 -13.90
C ASP A 116 2.91 3.58 -12.53
N ALA A 117 3.84 4.51 -12.41
CA ALA A 117 4.02 5.31 -11.20
C ALA A 117 2.71 5.98 -10.73
N LYS A 118 1.87 6.46 -11.65
CA LYS A 118 0.55 7.00 -11.35
C LYS A 118 -0.41 5.93 -10.81
N GLY A 119 -0.34 4.71 -11.33
CA GLY A 119 -1.12 3.57 -10.86
C GLY A 119 -0.77 3.21 -9.42
N VAL A 120 0.52 3.20 -9.08
CA VAL A 120 0.99 2.98 -7.70
C VAL A 120 0.54 4.12 -6.78
N GLU A 121 0.54 5.36 -7.25
CA GLU A 121 0.01 6.48 -6.46
C GLU A 121 -1.50 6.36 -6.21
N ILE A 122 -2.28 5.92 -7.18
CA ILE A 122 -3.72 5.65 -6.99
C ILE A 122 -3.91 4.52 -5.97
N LEU A 123 -3.16 3.43 -6.07
CA LEU A 123 -3.18 2.34 -5.09
C LEU A 123 -2.85 2.83 -3.68
N SER A 124 -1.87 3.72 -3.55
CA SER A 124 -1.47 4.27 -2.24
C SER A 124 -2.58 5.08 -1.55
N LYS A 125 -3.52 5.64 -2.32
CA LYS A 125 -4.67 6.39 -1.81
C LYS A 125 -5.85 5.51 -1.40
N LEU A 126 -5.83 4.23 -1.77
CA LEU A 126 -6.88 3.30 -1.40
C LEU A 126 -6.82 2.97 0.10
N PRO A 127 -7.98 2.79 0.74
CA PRO A 127 -8.02 2.31 2.12
C PRO A 127 -7.54 0.85 2.20
N SER A 128 -7.02 0.46 3.37
CA SER A 128 -6.62 -0.93 3.61
C SER A 128 -7.83 -1.87 3.51
N LEU A 129 -7.57 -3.15 3.29
CA LEU A 129 -8.60 -4.18 3.14
C LEU A 129 -9.58 -4.19 4.32
N ASP A 130 -9.06 -4.02 5.55
CA ASP A 130 -9.90 -3.97 6.75
C ASP A 130 -10.73 -2.68 6.84
N GLN A 131 -10.20 -1.55 6.37
CA GLN A 131 -10.96 -0.31 6.27
C GLN A 131 -12.08 -0.41 5.23
N ILE A 132 -11.85 -1.09 4.11
CA ILE A 132 -12.88 -1.35 3.10
C ILE A 132 -13.98 -2.25 3.68
N ARG A 133 -13.61 -3.31 4.39
CA ARG A 133 -14.56 -4.18 5.09
C ARG A 133 -15.39 -3.42 6.12
N ALA A 134 -14.75 -2.58 6.94
CA ALA A 134 -15.42 -1.75 7.94
C ALA A 134 -16.38 -0.74 7.27
N SER A 135 -15.95 -0.11 6.17
CA SER A 135 -16.79 0.80 5.40
C SER A 135 -18.02 0.09 4.81
N PHE A 136 -17.83 -1.12 4.28
CA PHE A 136 -18.93 -1.93 3.75
C PHE A 136 -19.94 -2.30 4.84
N LEU A 137 -19.49 -2.74 6.02
CA LEU A 137 -20.36 -2.99 7.17
C LEU A 137 -21.08 -1.71 7.62
N GLY A 138 -20.40 -0.57 7.62
CA GLY A 138 -20.99 0.73 7.87
C GLY A 138 -22.11 1.09 6.89
N LEU A 139 -21.90 0.83 5.59
CA LEU A 139 -22.94 1.05 4.56
C LEU A 139 -24.17 0.18 4.79
N LEU A 140 -24.00 -1.08 5.16
CA LEU A 140 -25.12 -1.99 5.48
C LEU A 140 -25.93 -1.52 6.68
N ASN A 141 -25.29 -0.93 7.69
CA ASN A 141 -25.95 -0.42 8.89
C ASN A 141 -26.51 1.00 8.71
N THR A 142 -26.11 1.72 7.64
CA THR A 142 -26.51 3.12 7.41
C THR A 142 -28.04 3.32 7.39
N PRO A 143 -28.86 2.49 6.72
CA PRO A 143 -30.31 2.67 6.71
C PRO A 143 -30.91 2.60 8.10
N ALA A 144 -30.53 1.60 8.89
CA ALA A 144 -31.01 1.43 10.26
C ALA A 144 -30.63 2.60 11.17
N THR A 145 -29.38 3.04 11.07
CA THR A 145 -28.86 4.19 11.83
C THR A 145 -29.58 5.49 11.44
N ARG A 146 -29.88 5.70 10.15
CA ARG A 146 -30.64 6.86 9.69
C ARG A 146 -32.07 6.87 10.21
N ILE A 147 -32.75 5.74 10.17
CA ILE A 147 -34.11 5.62 10.71
C ILE A 147 -34.10 5.93 12.23
N ALA A 148 -33.21 5.32 12.99
CA ALA A 148 -33.07 5.59 14.41
C ALA A 148 -32.79 7.07 14.71
N GLY A 149 -31.90 7.69 13.92
CA GLY A 149 -31.59 9.12 14.02
C GLY A 149 -32.80 10.02 13.77
N VAL A 150 -33.61 9.73 12.73
CA VAL A 150 -34.81 10.49 12.42
C VAL A 150 -35.87 10.36 13.52
N VAL A 151 -36.06 9.16 14.08
CA VAL A 151 -36.99 8.92 15.19
C VAL A 151 -36.56 9.65 16.48
N GLN A 152 -35.26 9.70 16.73
CA GLN A 152 -34.68 10.36 17.91
C GLN A 152 -34.57 11.90 17.77
N ALA A 153 -34.52 12.42 16.55
CA ALA A 153 -34.28 13.82 16.26
C ALA A 153 -35.25 14.80 16.96
N PRO A 154 -36.59 14.57 16.96
CA PRO A 154 -37.52 15.50 17.63
C PRO A 154 -37.26 15.64 19.12
N ALA A 155 -37.02 14.54 19.84
CA ALA A 155 -36.74 14.57 21.28
C ALA A 155 -35.39 15.27 21.58
N ALA A 156 -34.36 15.03 20.78
CA ALA A 156 -33.06 15.67 20.91
C ALA A 156 -33.13 17.18 20.62
N GLN A 157 -33.94 17.59 19.63
CA GLN A 157 -34.13 19.01 19.30
C GLN A 157 -34.88 19.75 20.41
N LEU A 158 -35.94 19.17 20.97
CA LEU A 158 -36.65 19.74 22.11
C LEU A 158 -35.74 19.91 23.33
N ALA A 159 -34.95 18.89 23.66
CA ALA A 159 -33.99 18.98 24.76
C ALA A 159 -32.96 20.11 24.57
N ARG A 160 -32.47 20.32 23.32
CA ARG A 160 -31.54 21.41 22.99
C ARG A 160 -32.21 22.78 23.15
N VAL A 161 -33.47 22.95 22.73
CA VAL A 161 -34.21 24.20 22.88
C VAL A 161 -34.40 24.53 24.35
N PHE A 162 -34.85 23.56 25.17
CA PHE A 162 -35.00 23.78 26.61
C PHE A 162 -33.67 24.11 27.28
N ASN A 163 -32.58 23.44 26.92
CA ASN A 163 -31.27 23.76 27.48
C ASN A 163 -30.80 25.16 27.06
N ALA A 164 -30.99 25.54 25.81
CA ALA A 164 -30.67 26.88 25.32
C ALA A 164 -31.50 27.98 26.01
N TYR A 165 -32.77 27.70 26.33
CA TYR A 165 -33.63 28.63 27.07
C TYR A 165 -33.16 28.78 28.53
N ALA A 166 -32.87 27.65 29.19
CA ALA A 166 -32.38 27.67 30.58
C ALA A 166 -31.03 28.39 30.74
N THR A 167 -30.13 28.22 29.75
CA THR A 167 -28.82 28.91 29.78
C THR A 167 -28.90 30.40 29.42
N LYS A 168 -29.94 30.85 28.71
CA LYS A 168 -30.13 32.24 28.37
C LYS A 168 -30.59 33.10 29.58
N ASP A 169 -31.36 32.50 30.49
CA ASP A 169 -31.82 33.16 31.71
C ASP A 169 -30.78 33.12 32.84
N ALA A 170 -29.64 32.42 32.63
CA ALA A 170 -28.52 32.30 33.59
C ALA A 170 -27.34 33.25 33.24
N ALA A 171 -27.41 34.01 32.17
CA ALA A 171 -26.44 35.01 31.72
C ALA A 171 -27.05 36.40 31.81
#